data_70aa316cbf07bd7bcf6df1cd2b87cb23
#
_entry.id   70aa316cbf07bd7bcf6df1cd2b87cb23
#
_cell.length_a   1.000
_cell.length_b   1.000
_cell.length_c   1.000
_cell.angle_alpha   90.00
_cell.angle_beta   90.00
_cell.angle_gamma   90.00
#
_symmetry.space_group_name_H-M   'P 1'
#
loop_
_entity.id
_entity.type
_entity.pdbx_description
1 polymer ?
#
loop_
_entity_poly.entity_id
_entity_poly.type
_entity_poly.pdbx_seq_one_letter_code
_entity_poly.pdbx_strand_id
1 'polypeptide(L)'
;MEYNDPFGFVGLTYDDVLLLPGHTDVIPSEADTSSRVTRRITVATPLLSAAMDTVSEARMAIAMAREGGLGILHRNLAIAEQAAMVDQVKRSESGMITDPITTTPDATIDEVDALCGQYRISGLPVVDEDGRLVGIITNRDMRFVSGFERQTTKVRDVMTSDGLVTGRVGIGANEVIALFAQHRVEKLPLIDDDGKLAGLITIKDFDKSEKYPLATKDDQGRLRVGAAIGFFGDAWERAEALRDAGVDVIVVDTANGQSQGVIDMVRRLKGDASFAHIDVIGGNVATREGAQALIEAGVDAVKVGVGPGSICTTRIVAGVGVPQVTAIWEAYQAAREAGIPVIADGGLQYSGDIAKALVAGADTVMLGSLLAGTDESPGEIVFQGGKQFKLYRGMGSLGAMSSRGRKSYSKDRYFQADVSSDSKIVPEGIEGQVPYSGALGDVVYQLMGGLHQSMFYVGARTIPELKERGQFVRITSAGLKESHPHDVKMTVEAPNYTRLPRCRRGSGSDGRGPRAGRVGG
;
A
#
# COMPACT_ATOMS: atom_id res chain seq x y z
N MET A 1 -2.41 -19.87 -26.67
CA MET A 1 -3.54 -19.69 -27.61
C MET A 1 -2.96 -19.35 -28.96
N GLU A 2 -3.13 -20.21 -30.00
CA GLU A 2 -2.71 -19.86 -31.35
C GLU A 2 -3.73 -18.88 -31.93
N TYR A 3 -3.36 -17.63 -32.01
CA TYR A 3 -4.20 -16.57 -32.60
C TYR A 3 -4.03 -16.58 -34.11
N ASN A 4 -4.71 -17.50 -34.80
CA ASN A 4 -4.82 -17.46 -36.27
C ASN A 4 -5.84 -16.42 -36.78
N ASP A 5 -6.60 -15.81 -35.84
CA ASP A 5 -7.58 -14.75 -36.09
C ASP A 5 -7.14 -13.46 -35.42
N PRO A 6 -6.90 -12.35 -36.15
CA PRO A 6 -6.50 -11.08 -35.57
C PRO A 6 -7.55 -10.46 -34.64
N PHE A 7 -8.80 -10.93 -34.70
CA PHE A 7 -9.88 -10.46 -33.81
C PHE A 7 -9.94 -11.23 -32.49
N GLY A 8 -9.24 -12.36 -32.37
CA GLY A 8 -9.00 -13.09 -31.14
C GLY A 8 -10.28 -13.51 -30.39
N PHE A 9 -10.40 -13.08 -29.15
CA PHE A 9 -11.48 -13.46 -28.21
C PHE A 9 -12.17 -12.24 -27.58
N VAL A 10 -13.35 -12.45 -26.99
CA VAL A 10 -14.05 -11.40 -26.24
C VAL A 10 -13.46 -11.31 -24.83
N GLY A 11 -12.85 -10.18 -24.52
CA GLY A 11 -12.36 -9.89 -23.18
C GLY A 11 -13.49 -9.40 -22.27
N LEU A 12 -13.46 -9.81 -20.99
CA LEU A 12 -14.46 -9.48 -19.97
C LEU A 12 -13.84 -8.64 -18.85
N THR A 13 -14.57 -7.62 -18.41
CA THR A 13 -14.26 -6.83 -17.20
C THR A 13 -15.22 -7.15 -16.06
N TYR A 14 -15.06 -6.52 -14.91
CA TYR A 14 -15.91 -6.76 -13.73
C TYR A 14 -17.39 -6.50 -13.99
N ASP A 15 -17.72 -5.51 -14.81
CA ASP A 15 -19.09 -5.15 -15.17
C ASP A 15 -19.77 -6.13 -16.16
N ASP A 16 -19.00 -7.05 -16.74
CA ASP A 16 -19.52 -8.06 -17.70
C ASP A 16 -19.95 -9.37 -17.04
N VAL A 17 -19.67 -9.52 -15.73
CA VAL A 17 -19.89 -10.78 -15.01
C VAL A 17 -20.49 -10.57 -13.63
N LEU A 18 -21.24 -11.59 -13.16
CA LEU A 18 -21.63 -11.75 -11.76
C LEU A 18 -21.24 -13.15 -11.29
N LEU A 19 -21.09 -13.34 -9.97
CA LEU A 19 -20.91 -14.65 -9.37
C LEU A 19 -22.28 -15.31 -9.16
N LEU A 20 -22.36 -16.60 -9.46
CA LEU A 20 -23.54 -17.40 -9.16
C LEU A 20 -23.62 -17.71 -7.67
N PRO A 21 -24.78 -17.57 -7.03
CA PRO A 21 -24.97 -18.03 -5.67
C PRO A 21 -24.97 -19.56 -5.61
N GLY A 22 -24.40 -20.13 -4.56
CA GLY A 22 -24.32 -21.56 -4.31
C GLY A 22 -24.95 -21.95 -2.98
N HIS A 23 -24.93 -23.25 -2.69
CA HIS A 23 -25.27 -23.74 -1.35
C HIS A 23 -24.20 -23.30 -0.35
N THR A 24 -24.62 -22.83 0.81
CA THR A 24 -23.73 -22.36 1.88
C THR A 24 -24.13 -22.87 3.25
N ASP A 25 -23.14 -23.19 4.04
CA ASP A 25 -23.19 -23.40 5.49
C ASP A 25 -22.20 -22.47 6.21
N VAL A 26 -21.67 -21.47 5.49
CA VAL A 26 -20.66 -20.50 5.96
C VAL A 26 -21.37 -19.30 6.57
N ILE A 27 -20.91 -18.87 7.75
CA ILE A 27 -21.31 -17.57 8.32
C ILE A 27 -20.29 -16.52 7.85
N PRO A 28 -20.71 -15.35 7.36
CA PRO A 28 -19.76 -14.34 6.81
C PRO A 28 -18.58 -13.99 7.73
N SER A 29 -18.84 -13.90 9.05
CA SER A 29 -17.81 -13.58 10.04
C SER A 29 -16.78 -14.71 10.30
N GLU A 30 -17.07 -15.92 9.84
CA GLU A 30 -16.20 -17.10 10.01
C GLU A 30 -15.34 -17.39 8.76
N ALA A 31 -15.57 -16.66 7.68
CA ALA A 31 -14.80 -16.83 6.46
C ALA A 31 -13.38 -16.28 6.65
N ASP A 32 -12.37 -17.11 6.33
CA ASP A 32 -10.96 -16.73 6.35
C ASP A 32 -10.59 -16.08 5.02
N THR A 33 -10.24 -14.81 5.07
CA THR A 33 -9.82 -14.01 3.92
C THR A 33 -8.31 -13.94 3.75
N SER A 34 -7.55 -14.71 4.55
CA SER A 34 -6.10 -14.74 4.42
C SER A 34 -5.67 -15.22 3.03
N SER A 35 -4.66 -14.57 2.47
CA SER A 35 -4.19 -14.86 1.13
C SER A 35 -2.72 -14.49 0.95
N ARG A 36 -2.09 -15.04 -0.10
CA ARG A 36 -0.68 -14.80 -0.40
C ARG A 36 -0.51 -13.56 -1.27
N VAL A 37 0.37 -12.67 -0.85
CA VAL A 37 0.88 -11.56 -1.69
C VAL A 37 2.01 -12.05 -2.56
N THR A 38 2.92 -12.81 -1.97
CA THR A 38 4.08 -13.42 -2.62
C THR A 38 4.20 -14.88 -2.21
N ARG A 39 5.25 -15.56 -2.66
CA ARG A 39 5.50 -16.95 -2.21
C ARG A 39 5.68 -17.08 -0.70
N ARG A 40 6.23 -16.05 -0.03
CA ARG A 40 6.60 -16.08 1.40
C ARG A 40 5.73 -15.19 2.29
N ILE A 41 5.01 -14.23 1.71
CA ILE A 41 4.23 -13.26 2.48
C ILE A 41 2.74 -13.54 2.33
N THR A 42 2.09 -13.76 3.46
CA THR A 42 0.64 -13.89 3.60
C THR A 42 0.10 -12.67 4.32
N VAL A 43 -1.10 -12.25 3.94
CA VAL A 43 -1.87 -11.15 4.53
C VAL A 43 -3.22 -11.68 5.00
N ALA A 44 -3.74 -11.14 6.11
CA ALA A 44 -5.08 -11.48 6.60
C ALA A 44 -6.19 -10.85 5.74
N THR A 45 -5.89 -9.68 5.18
CA THR A 45 -6.76 -8.89 4.31
C THR A 45 -6.13 -8.85 2.91
N PRO A 46 -6.77 -9.40 1.85
CA PRO A 46 -6.17 -9.55 0.52
C PRO A 46 -6.13 -8.23 -0.27
N LEU A 47 -5.84 -7.12 0.41
CA LEU A 47 -5.81 -5.77 -0.14
C LEU A 47 -4.40 -5.17 -0.10
N LEU A 48 -3.98 -4.56 -1.21
CA LEU A 48 -2.75 -3.80 -1.31
C LEU A 48 -3.05 -2.35 -1.72
N SER A 49 -2.31 -1.38 -1.17
CA SER A 49 -2.39 -0.01 -1.68
C SER A 49 -1.42 0.22 -2.83
N ALA A 50 -1.91 0.88 -3.90
CA ALA A 50 -1.17 1.08 -5.14
C ALA A 50 0.03 2.02 -4.98
N ALA A 51 1.12 1.74 -5.70
CA ALA A 51 2.34 2.54 -5.71
C ALA A 51 2.17 3.86 -6.49
N MET A 52 1.31 4.73 -6.00
CA MET A 52 0.95 6.02 -6.61
C MET A 52 1.16 7.16 -5.63
N ASP A 53 1.66 8.29 -6.13
CA ASP A 53 2.01 9.47 -5.32
C ASP A 53 0.81 10.22 -4.71
N THR A 54 -0.40 9.79 -5.03
CA THR A 54 -1.66 10.24 -4.41
C THR A 54 -2.37 9.12 -3.63
N VAL A 55 -1.70 7.98 -3.40
CA VAL A 55 -2.27 6.83 -2.67
C VAL A 55 -1.35 6.38 -1.55
N SER A 56 -0.09 6.01 -1.83
CA SER A 56 0.73 5.25 -0.89
C SER A 56 2.04 5.93 -0.54
N GLU A 57 2.04 6.56 0.62
CA GLU A 57 3.23 6.96 1.38
C GLU A 57 3.25 6.25 2.75
N ALA A 58 4.18 6.60 3.64
CA ALA A 58 4.37 5.91 4.91
C ALA A 58 3.10 5.79 5.76
N ARG A 59 2.25 6.84 5.81
CA ARG A 59 0.99 6.80 6.58
C ARG A 59 0.03 5.73 6.06
N MET A 60 -0.15 5.67 4.74
CA MET A 60 -0.98 4.65 4.08
C MET A 60 -0.39 3.25 4.29
N ALA A 61 0.92 3.08 4.12
CA ALA A 61 1.58 1.78 4.28
C ALA A 61 1.44 1.24 5.71
N ILE A 62 1.59 2.11 6.73
CA ILE A 62 1.37 1.76 8.13
C ILE A 62 -0.08 1.33 8.36
N ALA A 63 -1.05 2.10 7.89
CA ALA A 63 -2.46 1.80 8.09
C ALA A 63 -2.88 0.52 7.36
N MET A 64 -2.45 0.33 6.10
CA MET A 64 -2.72 -0.90 5.35
C MET A 64 -2.17 -2.15 6.05
N ALA A 65 -0.92 -2.08 6.54
CA ALA A 65 -0.33 -3.21 7.26
C ALA A 65 -1.06 -3.50 8.57
N ARG A 66 -1.55 -2.47 9.30
CA ARG A 66 -2.37 -2.60 10.51
C ARG A 66 -3.71 -3.28 10.24
N GLU A 67 -4.34 -2.96 9.14
CA GLU A 67 -5.60 -3.59 8.70
C GLU A 67 -5.38 -4.99 8.08
N GLY A 68 -4.18 -5.54 8.18
CA GLY A 68 -3.85 -6.88 7.70
C GLY A 68 -3.55 -6.99 6.21
N GLY A 69 -3.44 -5.87 5.50
CA GLY A 69 -3.03 -5.78 4.10
C GLY A 69 -1.55 -5.44 3.93
N LEU A 70 -1.16 -4.87 2.77
CA LEU A 70 0.21 -4.43 2.50
C LEU A 70 0.23 -3.11 1.70
N GLY A 71 1.00 -2.13 2.18
CA GLY A 71 1.24 -0.89 1.45
C GLY A 71 2.45 -0.97 0.52
N ILE A 72 2.31 -0.45 -0.72
CA ILE A 72 3.42 -0.36 -1.67
C ILE A 72 3.78 1.10 -1.88
N LEU A 73 4.93 1.52 -1.38
CA LEU A 73 5.42 2.90 -1.51
C LEU A 73 5.74 3.24 -2.96
N HIS A 74 5.30 4.41 -3.40
CA HIS A 74 5.59 4.89 -4.76
C HIS A 74 7.06 5.35 -4.89
N ARG A 75 7.54 5.45 -6.13
CA ARG A 75 8.92 5.84 -6.47
C ARG A 75 9.06 7.25 -7.07
N ASN A 76 7.99 8.02 -7.11
CA ASN A 76 8.02 9.39 -7.66
C ASN A 76 8.58 10.42 -6.66
N LEU A 77 9.73 10.10 -6.08
CA LEU A 77 10.48 10.88 -5.09
C LEU A 77 11.94 10.45 -5.06
N ALA A 78 12.79 11.19 -4.34
CA ALA A 78 14.20 10.86 -4.23
C ALA A 78 14.42 9.51 -3.51
N ILE A 79 15.53 8.82 -3.81
CA ILE A 79 15.88 7.54 -3.23
C ILE A 79 15.88 7.61 -1.70
N ALA A 80 16.53 8.62 -1.14
CA ALA A 80 16.62 8.79 0.31
C ALA A 80 15.25 9.03 0.98
N GLU A 81 14.33 9.73 0.31
CA GLU A 81 12.97 9.96 0.81
C GLU A 81 12.17 8.66 0.85
N GLN A 82 12.27 7.82 -0.20
CA GLN A 82 11.58 6.53 -0.22
C GLN A 82 12.15 5.56 0.83
N ALA A 83 13.47 5.50 0.97
CA ALA A 83 14.12 4.69 2.00
C ALA A 83 13.74 5.15 3.42
N ALA A 84 13.65 6.47 3.66
CA ALA A 84 13.17 7.01 4.93
C ALA A 84 11.70 6.64 5.23
N MET A 85 10.85 6.53 4.21
CA MET A 85 9.48 6.04 4.39
C MET A 85 9.44 4.56 4.78
N VAL A 86 10.30 3.72 4.21
CA VAL A 86 10.46 2.31 4.63
C VAL A 86 10.85 2.25 6.10
N ASP A 87 11.89 2.97 6.51
CA ASP A 87 12.35 3.03 7.89
C ASP A 87 11.22 3.51 8.84
N GLN A 88 10.46 4.52 8.42
CA GLN A 88 9.30 5.01 9.19
C GLN A 88 8.23 3.92 9.40
N VAL A 89 7.93 3.10 8.39
CA VAL A 89 7.00 1.98 8.51
C VAL A 89 7.55 0.92 9.45
N LYS A 90 8.81 0.53 9.27
CA LYS A 90 9.48 -0.47 10.11
C LYS A 90 9.55 -0.08 11.59
N ARG A 91 9.73 1.21 11.89
CA ARG A 91 9.76 1.73 13.26
C ARG A 91 8.38 2.00 13.85
N SER A 92 7.32 2.02 13.05
CA SER A 92 5.96 2.38 13.53
C SER A 92 5.38 1.35 14.50
N GLU A 93 5.76 0.09 14.35
CA GLU A 93 5.45 -1.00 15.27
C GLU A 93 6.64 -1.95 15.34
N SER A 94 7.21 -2.03 16.53
CA SER A 94 8.14 -3.07 16.89
C SER A 94 7.68 -3.62 18.23
N GLY A 95 7.30 -4.89 18.28
CA GLY A 95 6.97 -5.55 19.56
C GLY A 95 8.16 -5.52 20.53
N MET A 96 9.36 -5.48 19.97
CA MET A 96 10.63 -5.20 20.63
C MET A 96 11.50 -4.40 19.67
N ILE A 97 11.96 -3.24 20.09
CA ILE A 97 12.94 -2.47 19.33
C ILE A 97 14.30 -3.13 19.55
N THR A 98 14.82 -3.86 18.57
CA THR A 98 16.08 -4.62 18.66
C THR A 98 17.33 -3.73 18.60
N ASP A 99 17.21 -2.51 18.07
CA ASP A 99 18.28 -1.51 18.01
C ASP A 99 17.68 -0.16 18.44
N PRO A 100 17.45 0.05 19.75
CA PRO A 100 16.85 1.28 20.23
C PRO A 100 17.83 2.44 20.09
N ILE A 101 17.31 3.62 19.75
CA ILE A 101 18.08 4.84 19.79
C ILE A 101 18.49 5.10 21.24
N THR A 102 19.77 5.29 21.47
CA THR A 102 20.36 5.49 22.78
C THR A 102 20.99 6.86 22.90
N THR A 103 21.30 7.23 24.13
CA THR A 103 22.16 8.38 24.43
C THR A 103 23.21 7.97 25.45
N THR A 104 24.16 8.87 25.71
CA THR A 104 25.21 8.65 26.71
C THR A 104 24.97 9.50 27.96
N PRO A 105 25.56 9.15 29.12
CA PRO A 105 25.43 9.94 30.34
C PRO A 105 25.95 11.38 30.21
N ASP A 106 26.89 11.61 29.26
CA ASP A 106 27.54 12.90 29.04
C ASP A 106 26.84 13.78 27.99
N ALA A 107 25.82 13.27 27.31
CA ALA A 107 24.99 14.06 26.40
C ALA A 107 24.23 15.15 27.14
N THR A 108 23.88 16.22 26.45
CA THR A 108 23.05 17.30 27.00
C THR A 108 21.57 17.03 26.81
N ILE A 109 20.73 17.69 27.60
CA ILE A 109 19.26 17.58 27.47
C ILE A 109 18.77 18.10 26.12
N ASP A 110 19.41 19.12 25.54
CA ASP A 110 19.08 19.63 24.19
C ASP A 110 19.37 18.58 23.11
N GLU A 111 20.48 17.85 23.21
CA GLU A 111 20.81 16.75 22.27
C GLU A 111 19.76 15.63 22.36
N VAL A 112 19.34 15.26 23.57
CA VAL A 112 18.30 14.24 23.79
C VAL A 112 16.95 14.71 23.26
N ASP A 113 16.56 15.97 23.51
CA ASP A 113 15.31 16.54 23.01
C ASP A 113 15.27 16.59 21.48
N ALA A 114 16.39 16.94 20.84
CA ALA A 114 16.56 16.90 19.40
C ALA A 114 16.37 15.47 18.84
N LEU A 115 16.98 14.46 19.46
CA LEU A 115 16.80 13.06 19.10
C LEU A 115 15.33 12.62 19.28
N CYS A 116 14.73 12.97 20.43
CA CYS A 116 13.31 12.67 20.69
C CYS A 116 12.39 13.30 19.63
N GLY A 117 12.66 14.54 19.23
CA GLY A 117 11.94 15.25 18.17
C GLY A 117 12.13 14.62 16.80
N GLN A 118 13.37 14.33 16.41
CA GLN A 118 13.73 13.73 15.13
C GLN A 118 13.06 12.37 14.94
N TYR A 119 13.11 11.51 15.97
CA TYR A 119 12.58 10.15 15.90
C TYR A 119 11.16 9.99 16.46
N ARG A 120 10.54 11.08 16.94
CA ARG A 120 9.19 11.11 17.55
C ARG A 120 9.03 10.11 18.69
N ILE A 121 10.03 10.01 19.53
CA ILE A 121 10.07 9.13 20.71
C ILE A 121 10.03 9.95 22.01
N SER A 122 9.60 9.33 23.10
CA SER A 122 9.36 10.01 24.37
C SER A 122 10.41 9.70 25.43
N GLY A 123 11.55 9.13 25.04
CA GLY A 123 12.67 8.83 25.94
C GLY A 123 13.56 7.74 25.39
N LEU A 124 14.78 7.69 25.88
CA LEU A 124 15.91 6.92 25.38
C LEU A 124 16.54 6.09 26.52
N PRO A 125 16.97 4.84 26.26
CA PRO A 125 17.95 4.16 27.10
C PRO A 125 19.26 4.94 27.09
N VAL A 126 19.94 4.97 28.23
CA VAL A 126 21.25 5.58 28.40
C VAL A 126 22.29 4.45 28.53
N VAL A 127 23.29 4.47 27.67
CA VAL A 127 24.34 3.44 27.66
C VAL A 127 25.72 4.05 27.88
N ASP A 128 26.62 3.28 28.45
CA ASP A 128 28.03 3.64 28.56
C ASP A 128 28.81 3.35 27.26
N GLU A 129 30.12 3.57 27.28
CA GLU A 129 31.03 3.33 26.13
C GLU A 129 31.08 1.85 25.69
N ASP A 130 30.78 0.93 26.60
CA ASP A 130 30.75 -0.52 26.32
C ASP A 130 29.36 -1.01 25.85
N GLY A 131 28.35 -0.11 25.75
CA GLY A 131 26.98 -0.41 25.38
C GLY A 131 26.14 -1.02 26.51
N ARG A 132 26.61 -0.95 27.76
CA ARG A 132 25.84 -1.39 28.94
C ARG A 132 24.79 -0.37 29.32
N LEU A 133 23.63 -0.86 29.71
CA LEU A 133 22.52 0.02 30.18
C LEU A 133 22.90 0.62 31.53
N VAL A 134 22.97 1.95 31.61
CA VAL A 134 23.29 2.70 32.86
C VAL A 134 22.12 3.58 33.33
N GLY A 135 21.11 3.78 32.51
CA GLY A 135 19.96 4.59 32.85
C GLY A 135 18.88 4.62 31.77
N ILE A 136 17.82 5.36 32.07
CA ILE A 136 16.79 5.74 31.12
C ILE A 136 16.44 7.21 31.31
N ILE A 137 16.26 7.95 30.22
CA ILE A 137 15.80 9.33 30.23
C ILE A 137 14.51 9.46 29.40
N THR A 138 13.54 10.19 29.95
CA THR A 138 12.23 10.37 29.32
C THR A 138 11.83 11.83 29.28
N ASN A 139 10.79 12.17 28.49
CA ASN A 139 10.22 13.52 28.49
C ASN A 139 9.77 13.99 29.88
N ARG A 140 9.45 13.05 30.80
CA ARG A 140 9.08 13.37 32.18
C ARG A 140 10.27 13.95 32.95
N ASP A 141 11.45 13.37 32.77
CA ASP A 141 12.68 13.76 33.41
C ASP A 141 13.18 15.12 32.87
N MET A 142 13.09 15.32 31.57
CA MET A 142 13.50 16.55 30.89
C MET A 142 12.58 17.74 31.12
N ARG A 143 11.32 17.51 31.57
CA ARG A 143 10.30 18.56 31.73
C ARG A 143 10.68 19.63 32.75
N PHE A 144 11.46 19.28 33.77
CA PHE A 144 11.84 20.16 34.85
C PHE A 144 13.15 20.92 34.61
N VAL A 145 13.82 20.68 33.48
CA VAL A 145 15.04 21.40 33.10
C VAL A 145 14.65 22.65 32.30
N SER A 146 15.04 23.83 32.78
CA SER A 146 14.72 25.13 32.13
C SER A 146 15.45 25.27 30.79
N GLY A 147 14.91 26.08 29.86
CA GLY A 147 15.44 26.24 28.52
C GLY A 147 16.93 26.62 28.44
N PHE A 148 17.43 27.47 29.36
CA PHE A 148 18.86 27.84 29.38
C PHE A 148 19.76 26.75 29.97
N GLU A 149 19.25 25.94 30.87
CA GLU A 149 20.02 24.87 31.53
C GLU A 149 20.13 23.62 30.64
N ARG A 150 19.26 23.43 29.65
CA ARG A 150 19.23 22.24 28.77
C ARG A 150 20.55 22.03 28.02
N GLN A 151 21.25 23.10 27.68
CA GLN A 151 22.55 23.04 26.96
C GLN A 151 23.73 22.63 27.87
N THR A 152 23.58 22.73 29.16
CA THR A 152 24.65 22.44 30.12
C THR A 152 24.35 21.25 31.02
N THR A 153 23.07 20.98 31.31
CA THR A 153 22.65 19.84 32.14
C THR A 153 22.95 18.53 31.38
N LYS A 154 23.65 17.63 32.04
CA LYS A 154 23.97 16.32 31.50
C LYS A 154 22.87 15.30 31.77
N VAL A 155 22.74 14.32 30.89
CA VAL A 155 21.77 13.21 31.03
C VAL A 155 21.93 12.52 32.38
N ARG A 156 23.16 12.29 32.84
CA ARG A 156 23.45 11.64 34.14
C ARG A 156 22.84 12.36 35.36
N ASP A 157 22.61 13.67 35.25
CA ASP A 157 22.12 14.50 36.36
C ASP A 157 20.60 14.39 36.56
N VAL A 158 19.88 13.89 35.53
CA VAL A 158 18.41 13.85 35.50
C VAL A 158 17.84 12.48 35.09
N MET A 159 18.64 11.57 34.55
CA MET A 159 18.18 10.23 34.17
C MET A 159 17.79 9.41 35.40
N THR A 160 16.92 8.42 35.21
CA THR A 160 16.69 7.38 36.19
C THR A 160 17.79 6.33 36.04
N SER A 161 18.63 6.17 37.07
CA SER A 161 19.72 5.17 37.14
C SER A 161 19.46 4.10 38.20
N ASP A 162 18.84 4.51 39.32
CA ASP A 162 18.53 3.62 40.43
C ASP A 162 17.19 2.90 40.22
N GLY A 163 17.15 1.61 40.54
CA GLY A 163 15.90 0.84 40.45
C GLY A 163 15.40 0.61 39.01
N LEU A 164 16.31 0.60 38.03
CA LEU A 164 15.97 0.32 36.63
C LEU A 164 15.22 -1.01 36.51
N VAL A 165 14.01 -0.95 35.94
CA VAL A 165 13.26 -2.12 35.58
C VAL A 165 13.70 -2.58 34.19
N THR A 166 14.25 -3.79 34.11
CA THR A 166 14.75 -4.38 32.87
C THR A 166 14.13 -5.73 32.63
N GLY A 167 14.07 -6.17 31.37
CA GLY A 167 13.75 -7.53 30.97
C GLY A 167 14.98 -8.23 30.35
N ARG A 168 14.88 -9.53 30.15
CA ARG A 168 15.86 -10.29 29.35
C ARG A 168 15.36 -10.50 27.93
N VAL A 169 16.28 -10.70 27.00
CA VAL A 169 15.93 -11.09 25.63
C VAL A 169 15.12 -12.39 25.67
N GLY A 170 13.98 -12.41 24.96
CA GLY A 170 13.08 -13.58 24.95
C GLY A 170 12.03 -13.60 26.08
N ILE A 171 11.93 -12.54 26.90
CA ILE A 171 10.89 -12.39 27.92
C ILE A 171 9.48 -12.54 27.31
N GLY A 172 8.59 -13.28 27.98
CA GLY A 172 7.22 -13.51 27.51
C GLY A 172 6.32 -12.26 27.65
N ALA A 173 5.36 -12.10 26.72
CA ALA A 173 4.44 -10.96 26.69
C ALA A 173 3.71 -10.72 28.03
N ASN A 174 3.19 -11.79 28.64
CA ASN A 174 2.49 -11.71 29.94
C ASN A 174 3.39 -11.22 31.07
N GLU A 175 4.66 -11.58 31.06
CA GLU A 175 5.65 -11.15 32.04
C GLU A 175 5.99 -9.67 31.86
N VAL A 176 6.12 -9.21 30.61
CA VAL A 176 6.32 -7.78 30.29
C VAL A 176 5.15 -6.95 30.78
N ILE A 177 3.90 -7.37 30.55
CA ILE A 177 2.70 -6.67 31.04
C ILE A 177 2.71 -6.62 32.57
N ALA A 178 3.07 -7.72 33.23
CA ALA A 178 3.17 -7.76 34.69
C ALA A 178 4.21 -6.76 35.21
N LEU A 179 5.39 -6.66 34.58
CA LEU A 179 6.42 -5.67 34.92
C LEU A 179 5.94 -4.24 34.74
N PHE A 180 5.27 -3.92 33.62
CA PHE A 180 4.68 -2.60 33.40
C PHE A 180 3.67 -2.24 34.47
N ALA A 181 2.77 -3.14 34.83
CA ALA A 181 1.73 -2.92 35.83
C ALA A 181 2.32 -2.79 37.24
N GLN A 182 3.24 -3.66 37.63
CA GLN A 182 3.87 -3.70 38.95
C GLN A 182 4.71 -2.45 39.22
N HIS A 183 5.54 -2.06 38.23
CA HIS A 183 6.49 -0.98 38.40
C HIS A 183 5.99 0.38 37.85
N ARG A 184 4.81 0.40 37.20
CA ARG A 184 4.21 1.59 36.57
C ARG A 184 5.17 2.30 35.58
N VAL A 185 5.96 1.52 34.86
CA VAL A 185 6.87 1.98 33.81
C VAL A 185 6.22 1.81 32.45
N GLU A 186 6.54 2.69 31.51
CA GLU A 186 6.02 2.64 30.14
C GLU A 186 7.04 2.08 29.14
N LYS A 187 8.28 1.88 29.59
CA LYS A 187 9.40 1.42 28.79
C LYS A 187 10.19 0.39 29.57
N LEU A 188 10.49 -0.73 28.93
CA LEU A 188 11.25 -1.83 29.51
C LEU A 188 12.49 -2.08 28.64
N PRO A 189 13.68 -1.59 29.02
CA PRO A 189 14.91 -1.97 28.39
C PRO A 189 15.17 -3.47 28.55
N LEU A 190 15.60 -4.12 27.48
CA LEU A 190 16.03 -5.51 27.50
C LEU A 190 17.56 -5.55 27.51
N ILE A 191 18.10 -6.37 28.39
CA ILE A 191 19.54 -6.57 28.52
C ILE A 191 19.92 -8.02 28.22
N ASP A 192 21.11 -8.20 27.68
CA ASP A 192 21.76 -9.51 27.56
C ASP A 192 22.40 -9.99 28.87
N ASP A 193 23.05 -11.13 28.86
CA ASP A 193 23.71 -11.71 30.03
C ASP A 193 24.92 -10.88 30.51
N ASP A 194 25.49 -10.04 29.66
CA ASP A 194 26.60 -9.13 29.98
C ASP A 194 26.12 -7.74 30.46
N GLY A 195 24.80 -7.52 30.52
CA GLY A 195 24.17 -6.26 30.91
C GLY A 195 24.16 -5.20 29.80
N LYS A 196 24.47 -5.58 28.58
CA LYS A 196 24.39 -4.69 27.42
C LYS A 196 22.95 -4.56 26.96
N LEU A 197 22.63 -3.37 26.44
CA LEU A 197 21.29 -3.11 25.90
C LEU A 197 21.08 -3.93 24.63
N ALA A 198 20.10 -4.83 24.65
CA ALA A 198 19.73 -5.69 23.54
C ALA A 198 18.39 -5.30 22.90
N GLY A 199 17.60 -4.44 23.54
CA GLY A 199 16.31 -4.00 23.01
C GLY A 199 15.54 -3.09 23.97
N LEU A 200 14.40 -2.63 23.49
CA LEU A 200 13.45 -1.81 24.24
C LEU A 200 12.02 -2.23 23.92
N ILE A 201 11.20 -2.49 24.93
CA ILE A 201 9.76 -2.72 24.77
C ILE A 201 9.02 -1.53 25.38
N THR A 202 7.94 -1.07 24.74
CA THR A 202 7.09 -0.01 25.28
C THR A 202 5.64 -0.49 25.46
N ILE A 203 4.92 0.08 26.44
CA ILE A 203 3.51 -0.25 26.67
C ILE A 203 2.65 0.04 25.44
N LYS A 204 3.01 1.07 24.66
CA LYS A 204 2.33 1.41 23.41
C LYS A 204 2.40 0.30 22.35
N ASP A 205 3.40 -0.56 22.38
CA ASP A 205 3.55 -1.66 21.44
C ASP A 205 2.55 -2.78 21.75
N PHE A 206 2.20 -2.97 23.02
CA PHE A 206 1.13 -3.87 23.44
C PHE A 206 -0.25 -3.33 23.06
N ASP A 207 -0.55 -2.05 23.38
CA ASP A 207 -1.81 -1.41 23.01
C ASP A 207 -2.08 -1.53 21.50
N LYS A 208 -1.03 -1.36 20.68
CA LYS A 208 -1.14 -1.52 19.23
C LYS A 208 -1.39 -2.98 18.80
N SER A 209 -0.74 -3.92 19.47
CA SER A 209 -0.92 -5.36 19.15
C SER A 209 -2.34 -5.82 19.44
N GLU A 210 -2.95 -5.36 20.54
CA GLU A 210 -4.35 -5.64 20.84
C GLU A 210 -5.31 -4.93 19.87
N LYS A 211 -5.00 -3.69 19.50
CA LYS A 211 -5.83 -2.89 18.59
C LYS A 211 -5.81 -3.40 17.15
N TYR A 212 -4.70 -3.98 16.70
CA TYR A 212 -4.50 -4.43 15.32
C TYR A 212 -4.08 -5.92 15.26
N PRO A 213 -4.96 -6.85 15.64
CA PRO A 213 -4.62 -8.28 15.72
C PRO A 213 -4.33 -8.91 14.36
N LEU A 214 -4.82 -8.31 13.27
CA LEU A 214 -4.61 -8.78 11.89
C LEU A 214 -3.35 -8.20 11.24
N ALA A 215 -2.59 -7.33 11.93
CA ALA A 215 -1.49 -6.59 11.35
C ALA A 215 -0.46 -7.51 10.65
N THR A 216 -0.08 -7.13 9.43
CA THR A 216 0.92 -7.83 8.62
C THR A 216 2.30 -7.49 9.12
N LYS A 217 2.94 -8.43 9.82
CA LYS A 217 4.24 -8.25 10.50
C LYS A 217 5.28 -9.24 9.99
N ASP A 218 6.55 -8.84 10.11
CA ASP A 218 7.70 -9.72 9.92
C ASP A 218 8.00 -10.53 11.20
N ASP A 219 8.99 -11.40 11.13
CA ASP A 219 9.37 -12.28 12.24
C ASP A 219 9.95 -11.51 13.46
N GLN A 220 10.27 -10.22 13.28
CA GLN A 220 10.69 -9.31 14.34
C GLN A 220 9.53 -8.48 14.91
N GLY A 221 8.28 -8.75 14.47
CA GLY A 221 7.09 -8.02 14.91
C GLY A 221 6.93 -6.62 14.29
N ARG A 222 7.74 -6.25 13.29
CA ARG A 222 7.66 -4.96 12.59
C ARG A 222 6.67 -5.08 11.43
N LEU A 223 5.98 -3.98 11.12
CA LEU A 223 5.07 -3.95 9.97
C LEU A 223 5.83 -4.25 8.66
N ARG A 224 5.20 -5.05 7.80
CA ARG A 224 5.72 -5.30 6.45
C ARG A 224 5.36 -4.17 5.51
N VAL A 225 6.27 -3.89 4.57
CA VAL A 225 6.11 -2.83 3.56
C VAL A 225 6.73 -3.23 2.24
N GLY A 226 6.06 -2.89 1.14
CA GLY A 226 6.64 -2.98 -0.19
C GLY A 226 7.01 -1.61 -0.74
N ALA A 227 7.91 -1.57 -1.72
CA ALA A 227 8.30 -0.35 -2.40
C ALA A 227 8.52 -0.60 -3.90
N ALA A 228 8.07 0.35 -4.72
CA ALA A 228 8.22 0.29 -6.16
C ALA A 228 9.60 0.80 -6.61
N ILE A 229 10.15 0.14 -7.62
CA ILE A 229 11.33 0.61 -8.37
C ILE A 229 11.04 0.61 -9.88
N GLY A 230 11.90 1.23 -10.67
CA GLY A 230 11.94 1.10 -12.12
C GLY A 230 12.77 -0.11 -12.57
N PHE A 231 13.26 -0.04 -13.82
CA PHE A 231 14.09 -1.10 -14.40
C PHE A 231 15.40 -0.56 -15.02
N PHE A 232 15.58 0.76 -15.06
CA PHE A 232 16.80 1.41 -15.54
C PHE A 232 17.08 2.71 -14.74
N GLY A 233 18.14 3.44 -15.10
CA GLY A 233 18.53 4.67 -14.42
C GLY A 233 18.95 4.41 -12.98
N ASP A 234 18.26 5.05 -12.03
CA ASP A 234 18.52 4.94 -10.60
C ASP A 234 17.94 3.68 -9.93
N ALA A 235 17.32 2.78 -10.69
CA ALA A 235 16.52 1.67 -10.16
C ALA A 235 17.34 0.71 -9.28
N TRP A 236 18.60 0.45 -9.63
CA TRP A 236 19.46 -0.42 -8.84
C TRP A 236 19.90 0.24 -7.52
N GLU A 237 20.40 1.48 -7.57
CA GLU A 237 20.77 2.25 -6.39
C GLU A 237 19.58 2.40 -5.43
N ARG A 238 18.39 2.61 -5.98
CA ARG A 238 17.14 2.64 -5.24
C ARG A 238 16.82 1.30 -4.56
N ALA A 239 17.01 0.19 -5.27
CA ALA A 239 16.80 -1.14 -4.69
C ALA A 239 17.76 -1.40 -3.52
N GLU A 240 19.03 -1.01 -3.63
CA GLU A 240 20.02 -1.12 -2.55
C GLU A 240 19.62 -0.28 -1.34
N ALA A 241 19.25 0.98 -1.53
CA ALA A 241 18.81 1.84 -0.44
C ALA A 241 17.54 1.31 0.26
N LEU A 242 16.59 0.74 -0.50
CA LEU A 242 15.38 0.13 0.06
C LEU A 242 15.68 -1.15 0.84
N ARG A 243 16.60 -2.00 0.34
CA ARG A 243 17.11 -3.17 1.06
C ARG A 243 17.71 -2.76 2.40
N ASP A 244 18.59 -1.77 2.39
CA ASP A 244 19.29 -1.31 3.58
C ASP A 244 18.33 -0.67 4.61
N ALA A 245 17.22 -0.10 4.14
CA ALA A 245 16.12 0.37 4.98
C ALA A 245 15.21 -0.76 5.50
N GLY A 246 15.39 -2.02 5.05
CA GLY A 246 14.65 -3.19 5.52
C GLY A 246 13.31 -3.43 4.83
N VAL A 247 13.17 -3.09 3.53
CA VAL A 247 11.96 -3.38 2.74
C VAL A 247 11.72 -4.89 2.66
N ASP A 248 10.44 -5.31 2.74
CA ASP A 248 10.08 -6.74 2.62
C ASP A 248 9.83 -7.18 1.18
N VAL A 249 9.34 -6.25 0.35
CA VAL A 249 8.94 -6.51 -1.04
C VAL A 249 9.42 -5.39 -1.96
N ILE A 250 10.08 -5.75 -3.03
CA ILE A 250 10.40 -4.84 -4.13
C ILE A 250 9.44 -5.12 -5.30
N VAL A 251 8.79 -4.06 -5.80
CA VAL A 251 7.91 -4.14 -6.97
C VAL A 251 8.59 -3.48 -8.16
N VAL A 252 8.97 -4.28 -9.17
CA VAL A 252 9.42 -3.75 -10.47
C VAL A 252 8.18 -3.31 -11.25
N ASP A 253 7.86 -2.02 -11.16
CA ASP A 253 6.56 -1.45 -11.52
C ASP A 253 6.63 -0.62 -12.81
N THR A 254 6.01 -1.13 -13.88
CA THR A 254 6.01 -0.53 -15.22
C THR A 254 4.65 -0.66 -15.90
N ALA A 255 4.44 0.11 -16.98
CA ALA A 255 3.26 0.02 -17.81
C ALA A 255 3.23 -1.29 -18.65
N ASN A 256 4.41 -1.87 -18.97
CA ASN A 256 4.55 -3.14 -19.67
C ASN A 256 5.64 -4.00 -19.01
N GLY A 257 5.21 -4.90 -18.13
CA GLY A 257 6.09 -5.82 -17.40
C GLY A 257 6.75 -6.90 -18.25
N GLN A 258 6.28 -7.13 -19.48
CA GLN A 258 6.88 -8.10 -20.42
C GLN A 258 8.06 -7.49 -21.20
N SER A 259 8.46 -6.25 -20.92
CA SER A 259 9.63 -5.66 -21.56
C SER A 259 10.94 -6.32 -21.10
N GLN A 260 11.92 -6.42 -22.01
CA GLN A 260 13.21 -7.07 -21.71
C GLN A 260 13.91 -6.43 -20.48
N GLY A 261 13.91 -5.12 -20.37
CA GLY A 261 14.54 -4.42 -19.25
C GLY A 261 13.91 -4.76 -17.88
N VAL A 262 12.60 -5.01 -17.83
CA VAL A 262 11.93 -5.47 -16.61
C VAL A 262 12.34 -6.89 -16.25
N ILE A 263 12.35 -7.79 -17.25
CA ILE A 263 12.77 -9.18 -17.08
C ILE A 263 14.23 -9.25 -16.57
N ASP A 264 15.11 -8.45 -17.15
CA ASP A 264 16.52 -8.39 -16.75
C ASP A 264 16.70 -7.81 -15.33
N MET A 265 15.92 -6.80 -14.95
CA MET A 265 15.94 -6.25 -13.58
C MET A 265 15.48 -7.30 -12.56
N VAL A 266 14.41 -8.03 -12.85
CA VAL A 266 13.93 -9.14 -11.99
C VAL A 266 15.01 -10.19 -11.84
N ARG A 267 15.62 -10.66 -12.94
CA ARG A 267 16.72 -11.64 -12.90
C ARG A 267 17.90 -11.15 -12.09
N ARG A 268 18.27 -9.87 -12.24
CA ARG A 268 19.37 -9.25 -11.50
C ARG A 268 19.08 -9.25 -9.98
N LEU A 269 17.89 -8.83 -9.56
CA LEU A 269 17.49 -8.84 -8.14
C LEU A 269 17.50 -10.26 -7.57
N LYS A 270 16.92 -11.22 -8.31
CA LYS A 270 16.84 -12.62 -7.85
C LYS A 270 18.17 -13.36 -7.91
N GLY A 271 19.11 -12.91 -8.73
CA GLY A 271 20.47 -13.47 -8.84
C GLY A 271 21.45 -12.93 -7.80
N ASP A 272 21.13 -11.82 -7.13
CA ASP A 272 22.00 -11.22 -6.12
C ASP A 272 21.65 -11.72 -4.70
N ALA A 273 22.62 -12.36 -4.04
CA ALA A 273 22.45 -12.94 -2.72
C ALA A 273 22.06 -11.91 -1.64
N SER A 274 22.42 -10.64 -1.80
CA SER A 274 22.07 -9.57 -0.86
C SER A 274 20.56 -9.27 -0.84
N PHE A 275 19.81 -9.65 -1.88
CA PHE A 275 18.35 -9.54 -1.99
C PHE A 275 17.60 -10.85 -1.70
N ALA A 276 18.27 -11.93 -1.30
CA ALA A 276 17.66 -13.24 -1.13
C ALA A 276 16.48 -13.26 -0.12
N HIS A 277 16.49 -12.36 0.85
CA HIS A 277 15.45 -12.21 1.87
C HIS A 277 14.27 -11.32 1.44
N ILE A 278 14.38 -10.62 0.30
CA ILE A 278 13.36 -9.70 -0.23
C ILE A 278 12.57 -10.41 -1.34
N ASP A 279 11.25 -10.31 -1.28
CA ASP A 279 10.41 -10.81 -2.37
C ASP A 279 10.31 -9.80 -3.50
N VAL A 280 10.23 -10.31 -4.74
CA VAL A 280 10.18 -9.49 -5.94
C VAL A 280 8.86 -9.71 -6.68
N ILE A 281 8.08 -8.64 -6.84
CA ILE A 281 6.88 -8.60 -7.66
C ILE A 281 7.21 -7.96 -9.00
N GLY A 282 6.81 -8.57 -10.10
CA GLY A 282 6.95 -8.00 -11.44
C GLY A 282 5.61 -7.62 -12.05
N GLY A 283 5.55 -6.51 -12.80
CA GLY A 283 4.34 -6.10 -13.52
C GLY A 283 4.47 -4.72 -14.20
N ASN A 284 3.38 -4.31 -14.91
CA ASN A 284 2.12 -5.03 -15.08
C ASN A 284 2.12 -5.84 -16.38
N VAL A 285 1.49 -6.98 -16.32
CA VAL A 285 1.20 -7.81 -17.48
C VAL A 285 -0.31 -8.03 -17.65
N ALA A 286 -0.75 -8.52 -18.78
CA ALA A 286 -2.17 -8.77 -19.05
C ALA A 286 -2.41 -10.04 -19.88
N THR A 287 -1.36 -10.83 -20.17
CA THR A 287 -1.42 -12.05 -20.98
C THR A 287 -0.73 -13.19 -20.24
N ARG A 288 -1.02 -14.42 -20.67
CA ARG A 288 -0.37 -15.63 -20.15
C ARG A 288 1.13 -15.60 -20.43
N GLU A 289 1.53 -15.22 -21.63
CA GLU A 289 2.93 -15.14 -22.06
C GLU A 289 3.71 -14.09 -21.23
N GLY A 290 3.06 -12.94 -20.93
CA GLY A 290 3.65 -11.92 -20.06
C GLY A 290 3.86 -12.41 -18.64
N ALA A 291 2.89 -13.12 -18.09
CA ALA A 291 3.01 -13.75 -16.77
C ALA A 291 4.11 -14.81 -16.77
N GLN A 292 4.13 -15.68 -17.77
CA GLN A 292 5.14 -16.74 -17.93
C GLN A 292 6.56 -16.15 -17.98
N ALA A 293 6.79 -15.09 -18.75
CA ALA A 293 8.10 -14.45 -18.87
C ALA A 293 8.61 -13.91 -17.51
N LEU A 294 7.74 -13.33 -16.69
CA LEU A 294 8.08 -12.87 -15.33
C LEU A 294 8.34 -14.05 -14.39
N ILE A 295 7.56 -15.13 -14.47
CA ILE A 295 7.76 -16.35 -13.67
C ILE A 295 9.12 -16.98 -13.99
N GLU A 296 9.49 -17.09 -15.26
CA GLU A 296 10.79 -17.57 -15.71
C GLU A 296 11.96 -16.65 -15.28
N ALA A 297 11.70 -15.36 -15.12
CA ALA A 297 12.65 -14.43 -14.54
C ALA A 297 12.85 -14.61 -13.02
N GLY A 298 11.94 -15.33 -12.34
CA GLY A 298 12.05 -15.69 -10.93
C GLY A 298 11.26 -14.82 -9.96
N VAL A 299 10.20 -14.13 -10.40
CA VAL A 299 9.35 -13.33 -9.51
C VAL A 299 8.69 -14.17 -8.42
N ASP A 300 8.37 -13.53 -7.30
CA ASP A 300 7.63 -14.11 -6.18
C ASP A 300 6.12 -13.85 -6.27
N ALA A 301 5.70 -12.91 -7.13
CA ALA A 301 4.32 -12.70 -7.54
C ALA A 301 4.26 -11.94 -8.87
N VAL A 302 3.14 -12.09 -9.59
CA VAL A 302 2.85 -11.39 -10.85
C VAL A 302 1.75 -10.36 -10.62
N LYS A 303 2.00 -9.10 -11.02
CA LYS A 303 1.01 -8.02 -10.94
C LYS A 303 0.37 -7.79 -12.31
N VAL A 304 -0.98 -7.83 -12.35
CA VAL A 304 -1.79 -7.91 -13.57
C VAL A 304 -2.68 -6.70 -13.72
N GLY A 305 -2.59 -6.04 -14.88
CA GLY A 305 -3.46 -4.93 -15.22
C GLY A 305 -2.80 -3.93 -16.18
N VAL A 306 -3.22 -3.93 -17.44
CA VAL A 306 -2.80 -2.96 -18.47
C VAL A 306 -4.01 -2.14 -18.88
N GLY A 307 -4.05 -0.88 -18.42
CA GLY A 307 -5.09 0.08 -18.75
C GLY A 307 -6.43 0.00 -17.98
N PRO A 308 -6.63 -0.79 -16.89
CA PRO A 308 -7.93 -0.87 -16.22
C PRO A 308 -8.15 0.27 -15.21
N GLY A 309 -7.13 1.02 -14.81
CA GLY A 309 -7.23 2.06 -13.80
C GLY A 309 -8.19 3.19 -14.21
N SER A 310 -8.95 3.74 -13.24
CA SER A 310 -9.97 4.78 -13.47
C SER A 310 -9.42 6.08 -14.04
N ILE A 311 -8.12 6.34 -13.89
CA ILE A 311 -7.39 7.52 -14.37
C ILE A 311 -6.38 7.16 -15.47
N CYS A 312 -6.36 5.91 -15.93
CA CYS A 312 -5.48 5.43 -16.99
C CYS A 312 -6.11 5.70 -18.36
N THR A 313 -5.33 6.23 -19.30
CA THR A 313 -5.74 6.46 -20.69
C THR A 313 -4.96 5.63 -21.70
N THR A 314 -4.13 4.69 -21.27
CA THR A 314 -3.32 3.82 -22.14
C THR A 314 -4.16 3.16 -23.23
N ARG A 315 -5.35 2.63 -22.90
CA ARG A 315 -6.25 1.99 -23.89
C ARG A 315 -6.75 2.94 -24.97
N ILE A 316 -6.83 4.24 -24.66
CA ILE A 316 -7.29 5.27 -25.61
C ILE A 316 -6.12 5.86 -26.37
N VAL A 317 -5.00 6.14 -25.68
CA VAL A 317 -3.83 6.81 -26.27
C VAL A 317 -2.99 5.85 -27.09
N ALA A 318 -2.71 4.66 -26.53
CA ALA A 318 -1.89 3.65 -27.18
C ALA A 318 -2.72 2.56 -27.92
N GLY A 319 -4.02 2.45 -27.64
CA GLY A 319 -4.90 1.40 -28.19
C GLY A 319 -4.62 0.01 -27.62
N VAL A 320 -3.86 -0.09 -26.51
CA VAL A 320 -3.39 -1.35 -25.93
C VAL A 320 -4.03 -1.59 -24.55
N GLY A 321 -4.42 -2.84 -24.29
CA GLY A 321 -4.96 -3.25 -23.00
C GLY A 321 -5.81 -4.50 -23.10
N VAL A 322 -6.07 -5.14 -21.96
CA VAL A 322 -6.94 -6.32 -21.86
C VAL A 322 -7.99 -6.05 -20.77
N PRO A 323 -9.27 -6.38 -20.98
CA PRO A 323 -10.30 -6.33 -19.95
C PRO A 323 -9.90 -7.16 -18.73
N GLN A 324 -10.12 -6.62 -17.51
CA GLN A 324 -9.36 -7.03 -16.34
C GLN A 324 -9.64 -8.46 -15.85
N VAL A 325 -10.89 -8.93 -15.91
CA VAL A 325 -11.23 -10.31 -15.51
C VAL A 325 -10.51 -11.32 -16.42
N THR A 326 -10.49 -11.04 -17.73
CA THR A 326 -9.76 -11.87 -18.70
C THR A 326 -8.25 -11.81 -18.47
N ALA A 327 -7.68 -10.62 -18.21
CA ALA A 327 -6.26 -10.48 -17.95
C ALA A 327 -5.81 -11.28 -16.72
N ILE A 328 -6.60 -11.23 -15.63
CA ILE A 328 -6.36 -12.02 -14.42
C ILE A 328 -6.39 -13.52 -14.74
N TRP A 329 -7.43 -13.97 -15.44
CA TRP A 329 -7.58 -15.37 -15.80
C TRP A 329 -6.42 -15.90 -16.65
N GLU A 330 -5.99 -15.17 -17.66
CA GLU A 330 -4.87 -15.54 -18.52
C GLU A 330 -3.56 -15.62 -17.74
N ALA A 331 -3.26 -14.63 -16.92
CA ALA A 331 -2.07 -14.65 -16.07
C ALA A 331 -2.11 -15.79 -15.04
N TYR A 332 -3.27 -16.07 -14.46
CA TYR A 332 -3.47 -17.17 -13.51
C TYR A 332 -3.19 -18.54 -14.15
N GLN A 333 -3.49 -18.75 -15.44
CA GLN A 333 -3.20 -20.02 -16.12
C GLN A 333 -1.69 -20.35 -16.10
N ALA A 334 -0.81 -19.35 -16.24
CA ALA A 334 0.64 -19.54 -16.10
C ALA A 334 1.06 -19.64 -14.62
N ALA A 335 0.50 -18.79 -13.77
CA ALA A 335 0.93 -18.64 -12.39
C ALA A 335 0.58 -19.84 -11.49
N ARG A 336 -0.59 -20.47 -11.70
CA ARG A 336 -1.05 -21.61 -10.89
C ARG A 336 -0.12 -22.82 -10.98
N GLU A 337 0.43 -23.11 -12.16
CA GLU A 337 1.32 -24.25 -12.39
C GLU A 337 2.66 -24.06 -11.66
N ALA A 338 3.13 -22.81 -11.57
CA ALA A 338 4.35 -22.43 -10.88
C ALA A 338 4.13 -22.14 -9.36
N GLY A 339 2.89 -22.16 -8.87
CA GLY A 339 2.54 -21.81 -7.52
C GLY A 339 2.79 -20.33 -7.14
N ILE A 340 2.84 -19.44 -8.15
CA ILE A 340 3.10 -18.00 -8.00
C ILE A 340 1.78 -17.25 -7.79
N PRO A 341 1.66 -16.40 -6.74
CA PRO A 341 0.49 -15.56 -6.53
C PRO A 341 0.29 -14.51 -7.62
N VAL A 342 -0.99 -14.18 -7.88
CA VAL A 342 -1.42 -13.15 -8.83
C VAL A 342 -2.04 -11.98 -8.06
N ILE A 343 -1.61 -10.76 -8.38
CA ILE A 343 -2.13 -9.51 -7.84
C ILE A 343 -2.95 -8.81 -8.93
N ALA A 344 -4.26 -8.64 -8.71
CA ALA A 344 -5.12 -7.91 -9.64
C ALA A 344 -5.03 -6.40 -9.37
N ASP A 345 -4.42 -5.67 -10.30
CA ASP A 345 -4.14 -4.23 -10.15
C ASP A 345 -5.05 -3.39 -11.06
N GLY A 346 -5.99 -2.68 -10.44
CA GLY A 346 -6.85 -1.71 -11.10
C GLY A 346 -8.20 -2.22 -11.59
N GLY A 347 -9.09 -1.28 -11.90
CA GLY A 347 -10.43 -1.52 -12.43
C GLY A 347 -11.52 -1.79 -11.38
N LEU A 348 -11.15 -2.00 -10.11
CA LEU A 348 -12.10 -2.25 -9.03
C LEU A 348 -12.80 -0.96 -8.61
N GLN A 349 -14.14 -1.02 -8.52
CA GLN A 349 -14.99 0.10 -8.14
C GLN A 349 -15.80 -0.19 -6.87
N TYR A 350 -16.11 -1.46 -6.61
CA TYR A 350 -16.94 -1.92 -5.50
C TYR A 350 -16.32 -3.15 -4.82
N SER A 351 -16.75 -3.45 -3.61
CA SER A 351 -16.31 -4.64 -2.86
C SER A 351 -16.59 -5.95 -3.61
N GLY A 352 -17.69 -6.04 -4.35
CA GLY A 352 -18.00 -7.22 -5.17
C GLY A 352 -16.97 -7.50 -6.27
N ASP A 353 -16.26 -6.48 -6.76
CA ASP A 353 -15.21 -6.66 -7.77
C ASP A 353 -13.98 -7.36 -7.20
N ILE A 354 -13.75 -7.23 -5.88
CA ILE A 354 -12.69 -7.98 -5.18
C ILE A 354 -12.97 -9.49 -5.29
N ALA A 355 -14.18 -9.92 -4.97
CA ALA A 355 -14.58 -11.33 -5.09
C ALA A 355 -14.46 -11.84 -6.52
N LYS A 356 -14.88 -11.04 -7.51
CA LYS A 356 -14.74 -11.37 -8.94
C LYS A 356 -13.27 -11.51 -9.36
N ALA A 357 -12.38 -10.62 -8.86
CA ALA A 357 -10.94 -10.72 -9.13
C ALA A 357 -10.35 -12.01 -8.55
N LEU A 358 -10.72 -12.36 -7.31
CA LEU A 358 -10.25 -13.58 -6.65
C LEU A 358 -10.73 -14.84 -7.39
N VAL A 359 -12.01 -14.91 -7.76
CA VAL A 359 -12.56 -16.03 -8.55
C VAL A 359 -11.91 -16.13 -9.92
N ALA A 360 -11.55 -15.01 -10.55
CA ALA A 360 -10.80 -15.01 -11.80
C ALA A 360 -9.36 -15.54 -11.66
N GLY A 361 -8.86 -15.72 -10.44
CA GLY A 361 -7.56 -16.32 -10.15
C GLY A 361 -6.59 -15.44 -9.37
N ALA A 362 -6.93 -14.19 -9.07
CA ALA A 362 -6.08 -13.35 -8.22
C ALA A 362 -6.00 -13.90 -6.78
N ASP A 363 -4.88 -13.71 -6.13
CA ASP A 363 -4.70 -13.99 -4.70
C ASP A 363 -4.96 -12.75 -3.85
N THR A 364 -4.59 -11.59 -4.37
CA THR A 364 -4.82 -10.28 -3.74
C THR A 364 -5.19 -9.25 -4.79
N VAL A 365 -5.71 -8.11 -4.34
CA VAL A 365 -6.06 -6.98 -5.21
C VAL A 365 -5.30 -5.72 -4.81
N MET A 366 -4.88 -4.92 -5.79
CA MET A 366 -4.24 -3.63 -5.56
C MET A 366 -5.23 -2.50 -5.87
N LEU A 367 -5.38 -1.59 -4.90
CA LEU A 367 -6.39 -0.54 -4.90
C LEU A 367 -5.75 0.84 -5.03
N GLY A 368 -6.22 1.62 -6.00
CA GLY A 368 -5.85 3.03 -6.19
C GLY A 368 -7.00 3.97 -5.78
N SER A 369 -8.00 4.15 -6.64
CA SER A 369 -9.09 5.11 -6.45
C SER A 369 -9.90 4.88 -5.18
N LEU A 370 -10.12 3.64 -4.79
CA LEU A 370 -10.87 3.28 -3.57
C LEU A 370 -10.17 3.74 -2.28
N LEU A 371 -8.84 3.90 -2.31
CA LEU A 371 -8.04 4.33 -1.17
C LEU A 371 -7.57 5.79 -1.26
N ALA A 372 -7.57 6.39 -2.45
CA ALA A 372 -7.07 7.75 -2.67
C ALA A 372 -7.85 8.83 -1.90
N GLY A 373 -9.11 8.55 -1.52
CA GLY A 373 -9.96 9.46 -0.75
C GLY A 373 -9.79 9.37 0.77
N THR A 374 -8.96 8.47 1.28
CA THR A 374 -8.81 8.25 2.72
C THR A 374 -7.91 9.28 3.41
N ASP A 375 -8.01 9.38 4.73
CA ASP A 375 -7.16 10.26 5.55
C ASP A 375 -5.67 9.96 5.37
N GLU A 376 -5.32 8.71 5.20
CA GLU A 376 -3.94 8.21 5.15
C GLU A 376 -3.28 8.38 3.78
N SER A 377 -4.07 8.61 2.72
CA SER A 377 -3.51 8.92 1.40
C SER A 377 -2.83 10.30 1.40
N PRO A 378 -1.81 10.53 0.55
CA PRO A 378 -1.18 11.84 0.41
C PRO A 378 -2.15 12.92 -0.10
N GLY A 379 -1.79 14.18 0.18
CA GLY A 379 -2.53 15.36 -0.29
C GLY A 379 -3.58 15.88 0.70
N GLU A 380 -4.02 17.11 0.45
CA GLU A 380 -4.97 17.84 1.27
C GLU A 380 -6.41 17.60 0.81
N ILE A 381 -7.36 17.84 1.72
CA ILE A 381 -8.79 17.83 1.41
C ILE A 381 -9.15 19.11 0.68
N VAL A 382 -9.81 18.98 -0.47
CA VAL A 382 -10.30 20.09 -1.30
C VAL A 382 -11.82 20.18 -1.17
N PHE A 383 -12.33 21.37 -0.93
CA PHE A 383 -13.77 21.63 -0.85
C PHE A 383 -14.31 22.12 -2.21
N GLN A 384 -15.31 21.42 -2.74
CA GLN A 384 -15.98 21.79 -3.98
C GLN A 384 -17.48 21.50 -3.90
N GLY A 385 -18.30 22.51 -4.13
CA GLY A 385 -19.77 22.36 -4.13
C GLY A 385 -20.34 21.82 -2.80
N GLY A 386 -19.73 22.16 -1.66
CA GLY A 386 -20.13 21.70 -0.33
C GLY A 386 -19.73 20.25 0.00
N LYS A 387 -18.95 19.60 -0.86
CA LYS A 387 -18.41 18.26 -0.65
C LYS A 387 -16.89 18.29 -0.53
N GLN A 388 -16.35 17.30 0.14
CA GLN A 388 -14.91 17.10 0.34
C GLN A 388 -14.36 16.12 -0.70
N PHE A 389 -13.19 16.42 -1.25
CA PHE A 389 -12.49 15.61 -2.24
C PHE A 389 -11.00 15.56 -1.92
N LYS A 390 -10.31 14.55 -2.45
CA LYS A 390 -8.85 14.49 -2.51
C LYS A 390 -8.38 14.39 -3.95
N LEU A 391 -7.21 14.96 -4.24
CA LEU A 391 -6.59 14.84 -5.55
C LEU A 391 -6.19 13.40 -5.82
N TYR A 392 -6.43 12.95 -7.03
CA TYR A 392 -6.05 11.63 -7.51
C TYR A 392 -5.54 11.72 -8.94
N ARG A 393 -4.33 11.18 -9.19
CA ARG A 393 -3.73 11.24 -10.53
C ARG A 393 -3.06 9.95 -10.92
N GLY A 394 -3.06 9.69 -12.25
CA GLY A 394 -2.29 8.60 -12.84
C GLY A 394 -0.80 8.90 -12.84
N MET A 395 0.02 7.87 -12.64
CA MET A 395 1.47 8.00 -12.73
C MET A 395 1.94 8.38 -14.14
N GLY A 396 1.12 8.13 -15.19
CA GLY A 396 1.29 8.61 -16.56
C GLY A 396 0.62 9.96 -16.85
N SER A 397 0.13 10.68 -15.86
CA SER A 397 -0.41 12.04 -16.04
C SER A 397 0.70 13.05 -16.27
N LEU A 398 0.36 14.18 -16.90
CA LEU A 398 1.33 15.25 -17.15
C LEU A 398 1.94 15.77 -15.85
N GLY A 399 1.14 15.96 -14.80
CA GLY A 399 1.62 16.45 -13.51
C GLY A 399 2.50 15.45 -12.76
N ALA A 400 2.31 14.14 -12.95
CA ALA A 400 3.20 13.12 -12.38
C ALA A 400 4.53 13.04 -13.14
N MET A 401 4.52 13.25 -14.47
CA MET A 401 5.70 13.15 -15.33
C MET A 401 6.45 14.47 -15.53
N SER A 402 5.81 15.63 -15.28
CA SER A 402 6.46 16.93 -15.45
C SER A 402 7.38 17.28 -14.29
N SER A 403 8.49 17.92 -14.61
CA SER A 403 9.55 18.20 -13.63
C SER A 403 9.30 19.43 -12.76
N ARG A 404 8.26 20.21 -12.93
CA ARG A 404 7.91 21.48 -12.21
C ARG A 404 8.86 21.87 -11.06
N GLY A 405 10.18 21.97 -11.37
CA GLY A 405 11.25 22.31 -10.41
C GLY A 405 11.78 21.14 -9.56
N ARG A 406 11.30 19.90 -9.78
CA ARG A 406 11.82 18.67 -9.16
C ARG A 406 12.09 17.62 -10.23
N LYS A 407 13.07 16.74 -9.99
CA LYS A 407 13.33 15.60 -10.86
C LYS A 407 12.13 14.66 -10.82
N SER A 408 11.50 14.38 -11.97
CA SER A 408 10.42 13.38 -12.06
C SER A 408 11.01 11.99 -12.22
N TYR A 409 10.52 11.05 -11.43
CA TYR A 409 10.89 9.64 -11.46
C TYR A 409 9.81 8.76 -12.09
N SER A 410 8.77 9.37 -12.71
CA SER A 410 7.63 8.66 -13.27
C SER A 410 7.70 8.46 -14.80
N LYS A 411 8.55 9.23 -15.51
CA LYS A 411 8.67 9.15 -16.98
C LYS A 411 9.11 7.78 -17.48
N ASP A 412 10.00 7.11 -16.77
CA ASP A 412 10.54 5.80 -17.13
C ASP A 412 9.51 4.68 -17.07
N ARG A 413 8.50 4.79 -16.21
CA ARG A 413 7.37 3.84 -16.14
C ARG A 413 6.67 3.69 -17.50
N TYR A 414 6.64 4.78 -18.29
CA TYR A 414 6.03 4.88 -19.60
C TYR A 414 7.05 4.95 -20.73
N PHE A 415 8.30 4.53 -20.48
CA PHE A 415 9.39 4.52 -21.47
C PHE A 415 9.65 5.89 -22.12
N GLN A 416 9.47 6.99 -21.37
CA GLN A 416 9.67 8.37 -21.83
C GLN A 416 10.77 9.11 -21.04
N ALA A 417 11.73 8.39 -20.47
CA ALA A 417 12.82 8.99 -19.69
C ALA A 417 13.73 9.93 -20.47
N ASP A 418 13.88 9.69 -21.77
CA ASP A 418 14.66 10.47 -22.74
C ASP A 418 13.97 11.75 -23.21
N VAL A 419 12.67 11.92 -22.90
CA VAL A 419 11.92 13.12 -23.27
C VAL A 419 12.30 14.29 -22.37
N SER A 420 13.09 15.22 -22.91
CA SER A 420 13.61 16.38 -22.17
C SER A 420 12.62 17.54 -22.03
N SER A 421 11.66 17.68 -22.94
CA SER A 421 10.67 18.76 -22.95
C SER A 421 9.30 18.27 -22.52
N ASP A 422 8.70 18.93 -21.52
CA ASP A 422 7.35 18.61 -21.04
C ASP A 422 6.27 18.71 -22.14
N SER A 423 6.49 19.55 -23.16
CA SER A 423 5.59 19.70 -24.31
C SER A 423 5.60 18.48 -25.27
N LYS A 424 6.58 17.58 -25.13
CA LYS A 424 6.72 16.36 -25.96
C LYS A 424 6.31 15.10 -25.21
N ILE A 425 5.93 15.21 -23.92
CA ILE A 425 5.42 14.07 -23.15
C ILE A 425 4.07 13.65 -23.75
N VAL A 426 3.87 12.36 -23.92
CA VAL A 426 2.59 11.73 -24.30
C VAL A 426 1.96 11.14 -23.02
N PRO A 427 0.97 11.83 -22.40
CA PRO A 427 0.36 11.34 -21.17
C PRO A 427 -0.51 10.11 -21.42
N GLU A 428 -0.38 9.11 -20.57
CA GLU A 428 -1.24 7.93 -20.52
C GLU A 428 -2.09 7.87 -19.24
N GLY A 429 -2.35 9.04 -18.66
CA GLY A 429 -3.16 9.19 -17.45
C GLY A 429 -3.67 10.61 -17.30
N ILE A 430 -4.72 10.76 -16.51
CA ILE A 430 -5.34 12.03 -16.17
C ILE A 430 -5.13 12.39 -14.71
N GLU A 431 -5.42 13.64 -14.37
CA GLU A 431 -5.53 14.18 -13.02
C GLU A 431 -6.99 14.45 -12.73
N GLY A 432 -7.45 14.12 -11.55
CA GLY A 432 -8.83 14.30 -11.12
C GLY A 432 -8.96 14.36 -9.61
N GLN A 433 -10.16 14.13 -9.14
CA GLN A 433 -10.51 14.13 -7.73
C GLN A 433 -11.37 12.91 -7.41
N VAL A 434 -11.20 12.36 -6.21
CA VAL A 434 -12.09 11.34 -5.63
C VAL A 434 -12.79 11.92 -4.41
N PRO A 435 -14.01 11.49 -4.09
CA PRO A 435 -14.66 11.85 -2.85
C PRO A 435 -13.79 11.48 -1.65
N TYR A 436 -13.75 12.37 -0.66
CA TYR A 436 -13.16 12.04 0.63
C TYR A 436 -13.98 10.95 1.32
N SER A 437 -13.32 9.94 1.86
CA SER A 437 -13.93 8.71 2.38
C SER A 437 -13.61 8.43 3.87
N GLY A 438 -12.94 9.35 4.56
CA GLY A 438 -12.60 9.20 5.98
C GLY A 438 -11.41 8.27 6.24
N ALA A 439 -11.38 7.65 7.41
CA ALA A 439 -10.29 6.78 7.82
C ALA A 439 -10.20 5.50 6.97
N LEU A 440 -8.98 5.05 6.70
CA LEU A 440 -8.72 3.81 5.94
C LEU A 440 -9.40 2.59 6.56
N GLY A 441 -9.37 2.45 7.88
CA GLY A 441 -9.97 1.32 8.58
C GLY A 441 -11.47 1.16 8.27
N ASP A 442 -12.22 2.26 8.19
CA ASP A 442 -13.64 2.23 7.85
C ASP A 442 -13.87 1.77 6.41
N VAL A 443 -13.02 2.22 5.48
CA VAL A 443 -13.08 1.81 4.06
C VAL A 443 -12.75 0.32 3.92
N VAL A 444 -11.68 -0.14 4.55
CA VAL A 444 -11.26 -1.55 4.54
C VAL A 444 -12.37 -2.43 5.15
N TYR A 445 -12.97 -2.01 6.26
CA TYR A 445 -14.08 -2.74 6.89
C TYR A 445 -15.25 -2.95 5.92
N GLN A 446 -15.66 -1.91 5.17
CA GLN A 446 -16.73 -2.02 4.18
C GLN A 446 -16.35 -2.93 2.99
N LEU A 447 -15.12 -2.82 2.49
CA LEU A 447 -14.62 -3.66 1.40
C LEU A 447 -14.57 -5.13 1.81
N MET A 448 -14.04 -5.42 3.00
CA MET A 448 -13.95 -6.78 3.54
C MET A 448 -15.32 -7.35 3.89
N GLY A 449 -16.23 -6.51 4.42
CA GLY A 449 -17.63 -6.91 4.62
C GLY A 449 -18.29 -7.40 3.33
N GLY A 450 -18.07 -6.70 2.21
CA GLY A 450 -18.56 -7.14 0.90
C GLY A 450 -17.94 -8.45 0.42
N LEU A 451 -16.64 -8.67 0.67
CA LEU A 451 -15.96 -9.93 0.34
C LEU A 451 -16.53 -11.09 1.17
N HIS A 452 -16.70 -10.92 2.48
CA HIS A 452 -17.30 -11.93 3.36
C HIS A 452 -18.72 -12.30 2.91
N GLN A 453 -19.55 -11.32 2.48
CA GLN A 453 -20.85 -11.59 1.90
C GLN A 453 -20.76 -12.39 0.61
N SER A 454 -19.80 -12.10 -0.26
CA SER A 454 -19.59 -12.87 -1.49
C SER A 454 -19.20 -14.33 -1.18
N MET A 455 -18.32 -14.52 -0.19
CA MET A 455 -17.90 -15.86 0.27
C MET A 455 -19.08 -16.65 0.84
N PHE A 456 -19.95 -15.99 1.61
CA PHE A 456 -21.20 -16.59 2.08
C PHE A 456 -22.11 -17.00 0.91
N TYR A 457 -22.36 -16.12 -0.06
CA TYR A 457 -23.22 -16.44 -1.19
C TYR A 457 -22.69 -17.57 -2.07
N VAL A 458 -21.38 -17.70 -2.21
CA VAL A 458 -20.73 -18.77 -2.99
C VAL A 458 -20.60 -20.07 -2.17
N GLY A 459 -20.63 -19.98 -0.84
CA GLY A 459 -20.43 -21.09 0.08
C GLY A 459 -18.96 -21.45 0.29
N ALA A 460 -18.08 -20.45 0.30
CA ALA A 460 -16.63 -20.62 0.46
C ALA A 460 -16.15 -20.13 1.83
N ARG A 461 -15.37 -20.95 2.55
CA ARG A 461 -14.79 -20.60 3.85
C ARG A 461 -13.44 -19.89 3.73
N THR A 462 -12.74 -20.12 2.63
CA THR A 462 -11.39 -19.61 2.37
C THR A 462 -11.29 -19.05 0.95
N ILE A 463 -10.26 -18.23 0.69
CA ILE A 463 -9.99 -17.73 -0.67
C ILE A 463 -9.73 -18.87 -1.68
N PRO A 464 -8.96 -19.93 -1.36
CA PRO A 464 -8.85 -21.09 -2.26
C PRO A 464 -10.20 -21.73 -2.60
N GLU A 465 -11.08 -21.93 -1.61
CA GLU A 465 -12.44 -22.43 -1.86
C GLU A 465 -13.27 -21.49 -2.71
N LEU A 466 -13.13 -20.17 -2.52
CA LEU A 466 -13.81 -19.17 -3.35
C LEU A 466 -13.39 -19.26 -4.82
N LYS A 467 -12.10 -19.49 -5.09
CA LYS A 467 -11.57 -19.71 -6.45
C LYS A 467 -12.10 -21.01 -7.06
N GLU A 468 -12.22 -22.06 -6.28
CA GLU A 468 -12.65 -23.39 -6.75
C GLU A 468 -14.17 -23.42 -7.01
N ARG A 469 -14.98 -22.84 -6.09
CA ARG A 469 -16.45 -22.90 -6.14
C ARG A 469 -17.07 -21.78 -6.97
N GLY A 470 -16.39 -20.64 -7.07
CA GLY A 470 -16.91 -19.46 -7.75
C GLY A 470 -17.15 -19.71 -9.24
N GLN A 471 -18.35 -19.43 -9.70
CA GLN A 471 -18.73 -19.54 -11.10
C GLN A 471 -19.28 -18.20 -11.60
N PHE A 472 -18.86 -17.81 -12.80
CA PHE A 472 -19.33 -16.60 -13.44
C PHE A 472 -20.52 -16.84 -14.34
N VAL A 473 -21.47 -15.91 -14.29
CA VAL A 473 -22.45 -15.69 -15.36
C VAL A 473 -22.08 -14.39 -16.09
N ARG A 474 -22.08 -14.42 -17.41
CA ARG A 474 -21.94 -13.21 -18.23
C ARG A 474 -23.26 -12.46 -18.24
N ILE A 475 -23.20 -11.14 -18.09
CA ILE A 475 -24.39 -10.29 -18.13
C ILE A 475 -24.33 -9.33 -19.31
N THR A 476 -25.50 -8.84 -19.70
CA THR A 476 -25.64 -7.79 -20.71
C THR A 476 -25.57 -6.40 -20.07
N SER A 477 -25.50 -5.35 -20.88
CA SER A 477 -25.65 -3.97 -20.38
C SER A 477 -26.98 -3.71 -19.68
N ALA A 478 -28.03 -4.46 -20.03
CA ALA A 478 -29.31 -4.43 -19.33
C ALA A 478 -29.21 -5.06 -17.93
N GLY A 479 -28.53 -6.22 -17.82
CA GLY A 479 -28.26 -6.86 -16.54
C GLY A 479 -27.34 -6.02 -15.63
N LEU A 480 -26.36 -5.32 -16.20
CA LEU A 480 -25.55 -4.35 -15.46
C LEU A 480 -26.40 -3.20 -14.92
N LYS A 481 -27.32 -2.64 -15.72
CA LYS A 481 -28.25 -1.60 -15.26
C LYS A 481 -29.15 -2.10 -14.13
N GLU A 482 -29.63 -3.34 -14.21
CA GLU A 482 -30.43 -4.00 -13.18
C GLU A 482 -29.66 -4.20 -11.88
N SER A 483 -28.35 -4.45 -11.96
CA SER A 483 -27.46 -4.65 -10.80
C SER A 483 -27.29 -3.39 -9.94
N HIS A 484 -27.53 -2.21 -10.49
CA HIS A 484 -27.52 -0.95 -9.75
C HIS A 484 -28.93 -0.55 -9.30
N PRO A 485 -29.08 0.14 -8.16
CA PRO A 485 -30.37 0.73 -7.78
C PRO A 485 -30.94 1.57 -8.93
N HIS A 486 -32.15 1.24 -9.37
CA HIS A 486 -32.85 1.89 -10.48
C HIS A 486 -34.29 2.24 -10.08
N ASP A 487 -34.87 3.21 -10.79
CA ASP A 487 -36.25 3.70 -10.58
C ASP A 487 -36.56 4.21 -9.16
N VAL A 488 -35.50 4.52 -8.38
CA VAL A 488 -35.60 5.13 -7.05
C VAL A 488 -34.66 6.33 -6.95
N LYS A 489 -35.05 7.33 -6.15
CA LYS A 489 -34.20 8.43 -5.76
C LYS A 489 -33.54 8.08 -4.43
N MET A 490 -32.22 7.96 -4.43
CA MET A 490 -31.47 7.73 -3.20
C MET A 490 -31.60 8.95 -2.27
N THR A 491 -32.06 8.73 -1.06
CA THR A 491 -32.25 9.78 -0.03
C THR A 491 -31.14 9.75 1.01
N VAL A 492 -30.54 8.59 1.23
CA VAL A 492 -29.38 8.37 2.12
C VAL A 492 -28.35 7.58 1.34
N GLU A 493 -27.11 8.06 1.33
CA GLU A 493 -25.97 7.33 0.73
C GLU A 493 -25.58 6.15 1.65
N ALA A 494 -25.38 4.97 1.08
CA ALA A 494 -24.85 3.83 1.83
C ALA A 494 -23.31 3.95 1.89
N PRO A 495 -22.65 3.54 2.99
CA PRO A 495 -21.22 3.69 3.13
C PRO A 495 -20.40 2.88 2.11
N ASN A 496 -20.98 1.83 1.54
CA ASN A 496 -20.39 0.93 0.56
C ASN A 496 -20.93 1.11 -0.87
N TYR A 497 -21.81 2.10 -1.10
CA TYR A 497 -22.38 2.39 -2.41
C TYR A 497 -22.54 3.88 -2.62
N THR A 498 -21.65 4.46 -3.40
CA THR A 498 -21.69 5.87 -3.84
C THR A 498 -21.83 5.90 -5.36
N ARG A 499 -22.84 6.57 -5.87
CA ARG A 499 -22.93 6.83 -7.31
C ARG A 499 -22.09 8.05 -7.63
N LEU A 500 -20.89 7.87 -8.19
CA LEU A 500 -20.15 8.99 -8.76
C LEU A 500 -21.03 9.68 -9.81
N PRO A 501 -21.19 11.01 -9.79
CA PRO A 501 -21.95 11.70 -10.82
C PRO A 501 -21.30 11.39 -12.17
N ARG A 502 -22.04 10.69 -13.06
CA ARG A 502 -21.60 10.54 -14.44
C ARG A 502 -21.37 11.94 -14.98
N CYS A 503 -20.19 12.23 -15.53
CA CYS A 503 -19.95 13.43 -16.31
C CYS A 503 -21.09 13.53 -17.35
N ARG A 504 -22.02 14.46 -17.14
CA ARG A 504 -22.99 14.78 -18.20
C ARG A 504 -22.13 15.21 -19.38
N ARG A 505 -22.16 14.48 -20.48
CA ARG A 505 -21.72 15.00 -21.77
C ARG A 505 -22.40 16.35 -21.89
N GLY A 506 -21.65 17.42 -21.95
CA GLY A 506 -22.19 18.76 -22.03
C GLY A 506 -23.22 18.77 -23.15
N SER A 507 -24.49 19.04 -22.78
CA SER A 507 -25.47 19.44 -23.74
C SER A 507 -24.89 20.68 -24.38
N GLY A 508 -24.58 20.59 -25.69
CA GLY A 508 -24.04 21.70 -26.45
C GLY A 508 -24.83 22.95 -26.14
N SER A 509 -24.13 23.99 -25.71
CA SER A 509 -24.69 25.30 -25.58
C SER A 509 -25.31 25.69 -26.93
N ASP A 510 -26.64 25.77 -26.98
CA ASP A 510 -27.34 26.44 -28.07
C ASP A 510 -26.72 27.81 -28.28
N GLY A 511 -25.94 27.93 -29.35
CA GLY A 511 -25.37 29.17 -29.81
C GLY A 511 -26.46 30.10 -30.36
N ARG A 512 -27.21 30.77 -29.48
CA ARG A 512 -27.96 31.96 -29.82
C ARG A 512 -27.14 33.17 -29.41
N GLY A 513 -26.33 33.63 -30.34
CA GLY A 513 -25.68 34.95 -30.26
C GLY A 513 -26.75 36.07 -30.15
N PRO A 514 -26.45 37.17 -29.48
CA PRO A 514 -27.39 38.29 -29.35
C PRO A 514 -27.68 38.89 -30.74
N ARG A 515 -28.97 38.95 -31.10
CA ARG A 515 -29.44 39.67 -32.30
C ARG A 515 -29.07 41.13 -32.13
N ALA A 516 -28.23 41.64 -33.03
CA ALA A 516 -27.96 43.06 -33.20
C ALA A 516 -29.28 43.78 -33.54
N GLY A 517 -29.72 44.68 -32.67
CA GLY A 517 -30.84 45.57 -32.93
C GLY A 517 -30.50 46.50 -34.07
N ARG A 518 -31.30 46.49 -35.12
CA ARG A 518 -31.34 47.55 -36.15
C ARG A 518 -31.91 48.80 -35.49
N VAL A 519 -31.11 49.82 -35.40
CA VAL A 519 -31.57 51.19 -35.20
C VAL A 519 -31.90 51.71 -36.60
N GLY A 520 -33.16 52.01 -36.84
CA GLY A 520 -33.59 52.75 -37.99
C GLY A 520 -33.70 54.26 -37.63
N GLY A 521 -33.36 55.08 -38.51
CA GLY A 521 -33.50 56.53 -38.52
C GLY A 521 -32.96 57.03 -39.80
#